data_8400af1f15b56ea182aacdafc10071bf
#
_entry.id   8400af1f15b56ea182aacdafc10071bf
#
_cell.length_a   1.000
_cell.length_b   1.000
_cell.length_c   1.000
_cell.angle_alpha   90.00
_cell.angle_beta   90.00
_cell.angle_gamma   90.00
#
_symmetry.space_group_name_H-M   'P 1'
#
loop_
_entity.id
_entity.type
_entity.pdbx_description
1 polymer ?
#
loop_
_entity_poly.entity_id
_entity_poly.type
_entity_poly.pdbx_seq_one_letter_code
_entity_poly.pdbx_strand_id
1 'polypeptide(L)'
;QTLTLNDYTFITNRTKTVAMSSTTEPVRPPEVFIDLKSIAYARQYAVNLSDNSNLTTVTTATRINVELIKSSNNYCAAVNGAMVNRSLRPSQSTRCDETAGDGRDAYSPNVGTRIFNVSDGGSLTDEAVSGSYTYTVDVKSSNGTSVNRGSKLYFRIRTVGQSVAFTDGATDSGQTTEYQTRYTTTYDLLFGGSGWQEGDYFYVWMKDGYYKVTIEEISTSEVEANLGLIRPNPTPFDTETTLTAESIIGNIRSAIIATGNFTSANVRQIGNGLYITRASGAFNITAPSTDLLKVMSSSVKSPADLPAQCKHGYVVKVTNSEATEDDYYVKFFGENDRDGDGVWEECNEPGRKIEFDAGTMPIQLVREANGTFTVNQVTWANSAVGSNVPKTNPEPSFVGFTINKLVFFRNRLVMLSDENVIMSRPGDFFNFWSRTAQVASMEDVIDISCSSSYPAIVYDGIQINAGLLLFTKNQQFMLTTDSDILSPDTAKLNAVSSYNFNIKTSPVSLGTTIAFLDNANKFSRFFEMSNVLRQGEPDVIDQSAVISRLLSKDLNLIAESRENSVVFFAQKGTSTIYGFRYFATGERRLLQAWFTWEVVGDIQYLCMLDDALYVVTRGTGNKDQMVKYSLKL
;
A
#
# COMPACT_ATOMS: atom_id res chain seq x y z
N GLN A 1 -29.81 -16.92 7.23
CA GLN A 1 -29.20 -18.15 6.72
C GLN A 1 -28.50 -18.91 7.81
N THR A 2 -28.64 -20.23 7.83
CA THR A 2 -28.03 -21.12 8.82
C THR A 2 -27.16 -22.17 8.13
N LEU A 3 -26.10 -22.57 8.80
CA LEU A 3 -25.26 -23.72 8.47
C LEU A 3 -24.92 -24.46 9.76
N THR A 4 -25.27 -25.73 9.84
CA THR A 4 -24.84 -26.56 10.97
C THR A 4 -23.61 -27.38 10.57
N LEU A 5 -22.55 -27.26 11.38
CA LEU A 5 -21.30 -27.95 11.20
C LEU A 5 -20.87 -28.51 12.57
N ASN A 6 -20.86 -29.83 12.71
CA ASN A 6 -20.65 -30.50 14.00
C ASN A 6 -21.63 -29.95 15.07
N ASP A 7 -21.10 -29.44 16.17
CA ASP A 7 -21.87 -28.89 17.30
C ASP A 7 -22.23 -27.40 17.14
N TYR A 8 -21.81 -26.77 16.05
CA TYR A 8 -22.04 -25.36 15.77
C TYR A 8 -23.13 -25.15 14.74
N THR A 9 -24.09 -24.28 15.02
CA THR A 9 -25.00 -23.75 13.98
C THR A 9 -24.69 -22.28 13.78
N PHE A 10 -24.08 -21.97 12.66
CA PHE A 10 -23.82 -20.60 12.26
C PHE A 10 -25.07 -19.94 11.70
N ILE A 11 -25.26 -18.68 12.05
CA ILE A 11 -26.33 -17.83 11.55
C ILE A 11 -25.72 -16.59 10.92
N THR A 12 -25.94 -16.38 9.63
CA THR A 12 -25.50 -15.15 8.95
C THR A 12 -26.69 -14.25 8.62
N ASN A 13 -26.48 -12.94 8.79
CA ASN A 13 -27.42 -11.91 8.41
C ASN A 13 -27.04 -11.38 7.00
N ARG A 14 -27.85 -11.71 5.99
CA ARG A 14 -27.63 -11.33 4.58
C ARG A 14 -27.72 -9.82 4.32
N THR A 15 -28.14 -9.01 5.27
CA THR A 15 -28.29 -7.56 5.12
C THR A 15 -27.21 -6.77 5.87
N LYS A 16 -26.37 -7.47 6.62
CA LYS A 16 -25.31 -6.84 7.41
C LYS A 16 -24.01 -6.87 6.63
N THR A 17 -23.46 -5.69 6.37
CA THR A 17 -22.14 -5.54 5.74
C THR A 17 -21.06 -5.88 6.76
N VAL A 18 -20.12 -6.72 6.38
CA VAL A 18 -18.97 -7.09 7.21
C VAL A 18 -17.98 -5.94 7.26
N ALA A 19 -17.42 -5.69 8.43
CA ALA A 19 -16.42 -4.65 8.66
C ALA A 19 -15.25 -5.16 9.51
N MET A 20 -14.11 -4.50 9.39
CA MET A 20 -13.00 -4.64 10.33
C MET A 20 -13.28 -3.83 11.59
N SER A 21 -12.86 -4.34 12.75
CA SER A 21 -12.93 -3.62 14.01
C SER A 21 -11.94 -2.43 14.02
N SER A 22 -11.96 -1.65 15.08
CA SER A 22 -10.96 -0.60 15.31
C SER A 22 -9.65 -1.12 15.89
N THR A 23 -9.56 -2.41 16.21
CA THR A 23 -8.34 -3.04 16.74
C THR A 23 -7.26 -3.07 15.69
N THR A 24 -6.11 -2.48 16.02
CA THR A 24 -4.96 -2.43 15.13
C THR A 24 -3.73 -3.06 15.78
N GLU A 25 -2.78 -3.51 14.97
CA GLU A 25 -1.43 -3.80 15.45
C GLU A 25 -0.86 -2.53 16.11
N PRO A 26 -0.26 -2.62 17.31
CA PRO A 26 0.23 -1.44 18.03
C PRO A 26 1.20 -0.62 17.20
N VAL A 27 0.95 0.68 17.13
CA VAL A 27 1.88 1.63 16.50
C VAL A 27 3.14 1.72 17.34
N ARG A 28 4.29 1.65 16.70
CA ARG A 28 5.59 1.74 17.37
C ARG A 28 6.03 3.19 17.53
N PRO A 29 6.65 3.55 18.66
CA PRO A 29 7.29 4.85 18.80
C PRO A 29 8.49 4.95 17.84
N PRO A 30 8.99 6.15 17.54
CA PRO A 30 10.27 6.29 16.88
C PRO A 30 11.37 5.58 17.69
N GLU A 31 12.01 4.59 17.07
CA GLU A 31 12.98 3.73 17.73
C GLU A 31 14.09 3.29 16.77
N VAL A 32 15.27 3.10 17.32
CA VAL A 32 16.47 2.64 16.60
C VAL A 32 17.21 1.65 17.48
N PHE A 33 17.79 0.64 16.86
CA PHE A 33 18.68 -0.31 17.50
C PHE A 33 20.06 -0.25 16.84
N ILE A 34 21.11 -0.05 17.65
CA ILE A 34 22.51 -0.08 17.21
C ILE A 34 23.10 -1.41 17.67
N ASP A 35 23.55 -2.23 16.74
CA ASP A 35 24.18 -3.50 16.98
C ASP A 35 25.69 -3.41 16.80
N LEU A 36 26.46 -3.87 17.77
CA LEU A 36 27.92 -3.96 17.71
C LEU A 36 28.34 -5.19 16.91
N LYS A 37 28.91 -4.97 15.74
CA LYS A 37 29.33 -6.05 14.84
C LYS A 37 30.72 -6.60 15.15
N SER A 38 31.65 -5.73 15.54
CA SER A 38 33.02 -6.16 15.84
C SER A 38 33.65 -5.33 16.94
N ILE A 39 34.51 -5.97 17.71
CA ILE A 39 35.32 -5.36 18.76
C ILE A 39 36.74 -5.30 18.25
N ALA A 40 37.31 -4.09 18.17
CA ALA A 40 38.68 -3.88 17.69
C ALA A 40 39.37 -2.76 18.44
N TYR A 41 40.68 -2.95 18.67
CA TYR A 41 41.53 -1.94 19.24
C TYR A 41 41.87 -0.85 18.22
N ALA A 42 42.23 0.33 18.69
CA ALA A 42 42.58 1.50 17.87
C ALA A 42 41.50 1.87 16.84
N ARG A 43 40.22 1.73 17.21
CA ARG A 43 39.05 2.03 16.34
C ARG A 43 38.17 3.12 16.94
N GLN A 44 37.60 3.92 16.07
CA GLN A 44 36.64 4.96 16.41
C GLN A 44 35.21 4.44 16.17
N TYR A 45 34.46 4.29 17.24
CA TYR A 45 33.03 3.98 17.18
C TYR A 45 32.25 5.28 17.22
N ALA A 46 31.50 5.57 16.16
CA ALA A 46 30.77 6.84 16.03
C ALA A 46 29.41 6.64 15.42
N VAL A 47 28.48 7.53 15.75
CA VAL A 47 27.15 7.60 15.13
C VAL A 47 26.77 9.06 14.87
N ASN A 48 26.06 9.31 13.76
CA ASN A 48 25.47 10.60 13.45
C ASN A 48 24.01 10.59 13.91
N LEU A 49 23.61 11.61 14.64
CA LEU A 49 22.23 11.85 15.03
C LEU A 49 21.61 12.97 14.20
N SER A 50 20.38 12.80 13.73
CA SER A 50 19.57 13.85 13.12
C SER A 50 18.14 13.83 13.64
N ASP A 51 17.49 14.99 13.61
CA ASP A 51 16.10 15.15 14.05
C ASP A 51 15.21 15.35 12.83
N ASN A 52 14.41 14.33 12.51
CA ASN A 52 13.48 14.35 11.39
C ASN A 52 12.13 15.00 11.74
N SER A 53 11.89 15.29 13.03
CA SER A 53 10.66 15.96 13.46
C SER A 53 10.63 17.45 13.15
N ASN A 54 11.82 18.03 12.94
CA ASN A 54 12.02 19.45 12.61
C ASN A 54 12.77 19.55 11.28
N LEU A 55 12.13 19.14 10.21
CA LEU A 55 12.67 19.33 8.87
C LEU A 55 12.79 20.82 8.58
N THR A 56 13.98 21.24 8.17
CA THR A 56 14.22 22.60 7.72
C THR A 56 14.12 22.63 6.21
N THR A 57 13.23 23.46 5.72
CA THR A 57 13.12 23.69 4.27
C THR A 57 14.36 24.47 3.80
N VAL A 58 15.14 23.87 2.95
CA VAL A 58 16.28 24.49 2.31
C VAL A 58 15.98 24.70 0.83
N THR A 59 16.15 25.95 0.39
CA THR A 59 16.04 26.32 -1.02
C THR A 59 17.43 26.42 -1.66
N THR A 60 17.61 25.76 -2.80
CA THR A 60 18.86 25.74 -3.54
C THR A 60 18.63 26.32 -4.92
N ALA A 61 19.48 27.26 -5.35
CA ALA A 61 19.39 27.80 -6.70
C ALA A 61 19.74 26.73 -7.73
N THR A 62 18.89 26.56 -8.73
CA THR A 62 19.09 25.62 -9.84
C THR A 62 19.42 26.33 -11.15
N ARG A 63 19.03 27.60 -11.26
CA ARG A 63 19.36 28.44 -12.40
C ARG A 63 19.61 29.88 -11.98
N ILE A 64 20.60 30.50 -12.60
CA ILE A 64 20.90 31.92 -12.46
C ILE A 64 20.86 32.60 -13.82
N ASN A 65 20.60 33.91 -13.81
CA ASN A 65 20.80 34.79 -14.98
C ASN A 65 21.86 35.82 -14.64
N VAL A 66 22.76 36.09 -15.60
CA VAL A 66 23.81 37.07 -15.43
C VAL A 66 23.68 38.12 -16.55
N GLU A 67 23.40 39.35 -16.14
CA GLU A 67 23.18 40.48 -17.05
C GLU A 67 24.27 41.55 -16.87
N LEU A 68 24.92 41.97 -17.94
CA LEU A 68 25.83 43.12 -17.92
C LEU A 68 25.04 44.42 -17.78
N ILE A 69 25.16 45.13 -16.66
CA ILE A 69 24.47 46.40 -16.39
C ILE A 69 25.25 47.61 -16.87
N LYS A 70 26.57 47.60 -16.60
CA LYS A 70 27.48 48.68 -17.03
C LYS A 70 28.81 48.12 -17.42
N SER A 71 29.41 48.63 -18.47
CA SER A 71 30.81 48.39 -18.75
C SER A 71 31.69 49.52 -18.19
N SER A 72 32.93 49.19 -17.86
CA SER A 72 33.93 50.17 -17.40
C SER A 72 34.47 51.04 -18.50
N ASN A 73 34.34 50.58 -19.75
CA ASN A 73 34.83 51.24 -20.96
C ASN A 73 33.78 51.21 -22.07
N ASN A 74 33.99 51.99 -23.12
CA ASN A 74 33.14 52.08 -24.29
C ASN A 74 33.32 50.85 -25.19
N TYR A 75 32.96 49.69 -24.76
CA TYR A 75 32.99 48.50 -25.60
C TYR A 75 31.65 47.79 -25.64
N CYS A 76 31.42 47.02 -26.67
CA CYS A 76 30.23 46.19 -26.78
C CYS A 76 30.48 44.80 -26.21
N ALA A 77 29.59 44.35 -25.36
CA ALA A 77 29.62 43.02 -24.83
C ALA A 77 28.29 42.32 -25.15
N ALA A 78 28.37 41.01 -25.40
CA ALA A 78 27.20 40.15 -25.52
C ALA A 78 27.13 39.21 -24.31
N VAL A 79 25.97 39.20 -23.68
CA VAL A 79 25.63 38.25 -22.61
C VAL A 79 24.64 37.25 -23.19
N ASN A 80 24.99 35.98 -23.14
CA ASN A 80 24.18 34.89 -23.70
C ASN A 80 23.78 35.13 -25.18
N GLY A 81 24.67 35.74 -25.97
CA GLY A 81 24.44 36.04 -27.38
C GLY A 81 23.75 37.38 -27.67
N ALA A 82 23.26 38.09 -26.67
CA ALA A 82 22.68 39.41 -26.83
C ALA A 82 23.77 40.50 -26.74
N MET A 83 23.78 41.44 -27.69
CA MET A 83 24.70 42.58 -27.68
C MET A 83 24.22 43.62 -26.64
N VAL A 84 25.07 44.00 -25.72
CA VAL A 84 24.78 45.00 -24.68
C VAL A 84 25.79 46.13 -24.81
N ASN A 85 25.33 47.33 -25.10
CA ASN A 85 26.15 48.54 -25.11
C ASN A 85 25.97 49.29 -23.79
N ARG A 86 27.02 49.40 -23.00
CA ARG A 86 27.00 50.03 -21.67
C ARG A 86 28.16 50.99 -21.48
N SER A 87 27.91 52.11 -20.83
CA SER A 87 28.90 53.10 -20.47
C SER A 87 28.86 53.44 -18.99
N LEU A 88 30.01 53.63 -18.37
CA LEU A 88 30.14 54.12 -16.99
C LEU A 88 29.87 55.61 -16.83
N ARG A 89 30.06 56.37 -17.94
CA ARG A 89 29.93 57.83 -17.88
C ARG A 89 28.69 58.24 -18.68
N PRO A 90 27.69 58.84 -18.03
CA PRO A 90 26.44 59.24 -18.69
C PRO A 90 26.58 60.28 -19.79
N SER A 91 27.68 60.95 -19.88
CA SER A 91 27.94 62.04 -20.80
C SER A 91 28.72 61.63 -22.05
N GLN A 92 29.13 60.35 -22.17
CA GLN A 92 29.80 59.88 -23.37
C GLN A 92 28.89 59.08 -24.27
N SER A 93 28.79 59.46 -25.54
CA SER A 93 28.10 58.70 -26.56
C SER A 93 28.78 57.36 -26.75
N THR A 94 28.05 56.28 -26.45
CA THR A 94 28.60 54.93 -26.58
C THR A 94 28.15 54.36 -27.91
N ARG A 95 29.08 54.28 -28.82
CA ARG A 95 28.94 53.51 -30.07
C ARG A 95 29.68 52.19 -29.92
N CYS A 96 29.11 51.14 -30.43
CA CYS A 96 29.75 49.81 -30.53
C CYS A 96 30.79 49.76 -31.64
N ASP A 97 31.01 50.85 -32.33
CA ASP A 97 31.79 51.01 -33.54
C ASP A 97 33.02 51.94 -33.38
N GLU A 98 33.53 52.11 -32.15
CA GLU A 98 34.76 52.90 -31.97
C GLU A 98 35.99 52.19 -32.56
N THR A 99 36.54 52.82 -33.54
CA THR A 99 37.79 52.40 -34.22
C THR A 99 39.00 52.61 -33.27
N ALA A 100 39.84 51.61 -33.22
CA ALA A 100 41.15 51.72 -32.55
C ALA A 100 42.08 52.60 -33.39
N GLY A 101 41.86 53.95 -33.35
CA GLY A 101 42.64 54.83 -34.20
C GLY A 101 43.21 56.06 -33.51
N ASP A 102 42.81 56.43 -32.34
CA ASP A 102 43.19 57.67 -31.66
C ASP A 102 44.10 57.52 -30.42
N GLY A 103 44.85 56.42 -30.33
CA GLY A 103 45.85 56.23 -29.27
C GLY A 103 45.28 56.04 -27.84
N ARG A 104 43.96 55.80 -27.72
CA ARG A 104 43.35 55.39 -26.47
C ARG A 104 43.47 53.89 -26.40
N ASP A 105 44.17 53.40 -25.38
CA ASP A 105 44.27 51.97 -25.09
C ASP A 105 42.89 51.33 -25.18
N ALA A 106 42.66 50.56 -26.21
CA ALA A 106 41.49 49.69 -26.33
C ALA A 106 41.52 48.75 -25.12
N TYR A 107 40.75 49.09 -24.14
CA TYR A 107 40.69 48.33 -22.89
C TYR A 107 40.05 46.98 -23.23
N SER A 108 40.89 45.99 -23.34
CA SER A 108 40.48 44.61 -23.52
C SER A 108 39.79 44.18 -22.25
N PRO A 109 38.49 43.85 -22.23
CA PRO A 109 37.91 43.24 -21.04
C PRO A 109 38.72 42.02 -20.73
N ASN A 110 38.88 41.74 -19.44
CA ASN A 110 39.59 40.54 -19.02
C ASN A 110 39.01 39.31 -19.67
N VAL A 111 39.53 38.98 -20.83
CA VAL A 111 39.23 37.73 -21.52
C VAL A 111 39.71 36.63 -20.56
N GLY A 112 38.76 35.94 -19.96
CA GLY A 112 39.09 34.92 -19.01
C GLY A 112 37.89 34.37 -18.26
N THR A 113 38.17 33.45 -17.39
CA THR A 113 37.18 32.80 -16.54
C THR A 113 37.35 33.28 -15.12
N ARG A 114 36.29 33.73 -14.49
CA ARG A 114 36.26 34.02 -13.06
C ARG A 114 35.20 33.16 -12.38
N ILE A 115 35.53 32.67 -11.18
CA ILE A 115 34.68 31.91 -10.30
C ILE A 115 34.33 32.75 -9.11
N PHE A 116 33.05 32.89 -8.84
CA PHE A 116 32.55 33.65 -7.71
C PHE A 116 31.91 32.70 -6.71
N ASN A 117 32.19 32.93 -5.44
CA ASN A 117 31.64 32.22 -4.31
C ASN A 117 30.98 33.22 -3.36
N VAL A 118 29.66 33.10 -3.18
CA VAL A 118 28.91 33.90 -2.21
C VAL A 118 28.76 33.08 -0.94
N SER A 119 29.46 33.49 0.12
CA SER A 119 29.35 32.87 1.44
C SER A 119 28.30 33.56 2.31
N ASP A 120 28.11 33.03 3.53
CA ASP A 120 27.11 33.52 4.48
C ASP A 120 27.26 35.04 4.75
N GLY A 121 26.10 35.77 4.77
CA GLY A 121 26.08 37.21 5.02
C GLY A 121 26.48 38.07 3.82
N GLY A 122 26.50 37.51 2.60
CA GLY A 122 26.80 38.28 1.39
C GLY A 122 28.29 38.54 1.17
N SER A 123 29.21 37.82 1.84
CA SER A 123 30.61 37.86 1.54
C SER A 123 30.89 37.13 0.23
N LEU A 124 31.35 37.83 -0.79
CA LEU A 124 31.67 37.28 -2.09
C LEU A 124 33.18 37.19 -2.28
N THR A 125 33.65 36.02 -2.61
CA THR A 125 35.04 35.77 -3.01
C THR A 125 35.12 35.61 -4.51
N ASP A 126 35.95 36.43 -5.15
CA ASP A 126 36.32 36.36 -6.55
C ASP A 126 37.63 35.57 -6.69
N GLU A 127 37.57 34.37 -7.22
CA GLU A 127 38.73 33.52 -7.46
C GLU A 127 39.32 33.82 -8.86
N ALA A 128 40.14 34.83 -8.94
CA ALA A 128 40.90 35.16 -10.16
C ALA A 128 42.17 34.32 -10.26
N VAL A 129 42.64 34.11 -11.50
CA VAL A 129 43.89 33.37 -11.78
C VAL A 129 45.13 33.95 -11.09
N SER A 130 45.08 35.22 -10.70
CA SER A 130 46.18 35.94 -10.07
C SER A 130 45.98 36.31 -8.59
N GLY A 131 44.96 35.75 -7.92
CA GLY A 131 44.65 36.00 -6.52
C GLY A 131 43.15 36.04 -6.26
N SER A 132 42.74 35.79 -5.02
CA SER A 132 41.33 35.90 -4.61
C SER A 132 41.08 37.23 -3.91
N TYR A 133 39.97 37.87 -4.26
CA TYR A 133 39.49 39.09 -3.61
C TYR A 133 38.14 38.82 -2.96
N THR A 134 37.99 39.22 -1.72
CA THR A 134 36.72 39.11 -1.00
C THR A 134 36.14 40.49 -0.74
N TYR A 135 34.85 40.64 -1.05
CA TYR A 135 34.09 41.87 -0.77
C TYR A 135 32.65 41.53 -0.41
N THR A 136 31.95 42.45 0.20
CA THR A 136 30.55 42.23 0.57
C THR A 136 29.63 42.62 -0.59
N VAL A 137 28.67 41.76 -0.93
CA VAL A 137 27.60 42.07 -1.86
C VAL A 137 26.29 42.25 -1.09
N ASP A 138 25.49 43.22 -1.52
CA ASP A 138 24.13 43.44 -1.01
C ASP A 138 23.17 42.57 -1.79
N VAL A 139 22.72 41.48 -1.17
CA VAL A 139 21.70 40.61 -1.75
C VAL A 139 20.33 41.28 -1.63
N LYS A 140 19.63 41.41 -2.71
CA LYS A 140 18.30 42.03 -2.79
C LYS A 140 17.27 41.00 -3.22
N SER A 141 16.08 41.10 -2.63
CA SER A 141 14.92 40.37 -3.10
C SER A 141 14.38 40.94 -4.42
N SER A 142 13.48 40.25 -5.06
CA SER A 142 12.86 40.65 -6.35
C SER A 142 12.28 42.07 -6.33
N ASN A 143 11.84 42.58 -5.17
CA ASN A 143 11.32 43.93 -5.00
C ASN A 143 12.41 44.99 -4.70
N GLY A 144 13.68 44.60 -4.69
CA GLY A 144 14.81 45.52 -4.46
C GLY A 144 15.20 45.77 -3.00
N THR A 145 14.53 45.12 -2.04
CA THR A 145 14.86 45.24 -0.62
C THR A 145 16.08 44.38 -0.28
N SER A 146 17.03 44.94 0.46
CA SER A 146 18.19 44.19 0.94
C SER A 146 17.78 43.09 1.91
N VAL A 147 18.30 41.89 1.72
CA VAL A 147 17.97 40.69 2.49
C VAL A 147 19.23 39.99 2.95
N ASN A 148 19.21 39.45 4.15
CA ASN A 148 20.32 38.68 4.70
C ASN A 148 20.01 37.19 4.57
N ARG A 149 20.09 36.67 3.34
CA ARG A 149 19.84 35.25 3.01
C ARG A 149 20.68 34.83 1.81
N GLY A 150 20.75 33.52 1.60
CA GLY A 150 21.52 32.90 0.53
C GLY A 150 23.00 32.74 0.89
N SER A 151 23.50 31.56 0.72
CA SER A 151 24.88 31.21 1.00
C SER A 151 25.39 30.13 0.05
N LYS A 152 26.73 30.04 -0.03
CA LYS A 152 27.47 28.98 -0.76
C LYS A 152 27.05 28.85 -2.23
N LEU A 153 26.72 29.98 -2.90
CA LEU A 153 26.45 30.00 -4.33
C LEU A 153 27.79 30.09 -5.08
N TYR A 154 28.09 29.11 -5.91
CA TYR A 154 29.25 29.11 -6.78
C TYR A 154 28.81 29.21 -8.23
N PHE A 155 29.34 30.20 -8.93
CA PHE A 155 29.06 30.38 -10.36
C PHE A 155 30.29 30.89 -11.09
N ARG A 156 30.33 30.68 -12.38
CA ARG A 156 31.41 31.07 -13.25
C ARG A 156 30.90 32.04 -14.30
N ILE A 157 31.68 33.10 -14.53
CA ILE A 157 31.49 33.99 -15.66
C ILE A 157 32.70 33.87 -16.58
N ARG A 158 32.48 33.67 -17.86
CA ARG A 158 33.53 33.58 -18.88
C ARG A 158 33.28 34.61 -19.93
N THR A 159 34.24 35.48 -20.18
CA THR A 159 34.24 36.47 -21.26
C THR A 159 35.23 36.09 -22.34
N VAL A 160 34.78 36.02 -23.58
CA VAL A 160 35.61 35.69 -24.75
C VAL A 160 35.51 36.84 -25.76
N GLY A 161 36.66 37.39 -26.14
CA GLY A 161 36.77 38.38 -27.22
C GLY A 161 36.91 37.70 -28.59
N GLN A 162 36.14 38.12 -29.56
CA GLN A 162 36.22 37.66 -30.93
C GLN A 162 36.38 38.88 -31.86
N SER A 163 37.44 38.90 -32.66
CA SER A 163 37.62 39.91 -33.68
C SER A 163 36.68 39.68 -34.84
N VAL A 164 35.84 40.64 -35.11
CA VAL A 164 34.89 40.62 -36.23
C VAL A 164 35.26 41.71 -37.23
N ALA A 165 35.42 41.33 -38.48
CA ALA A 165 35.69 42.29 -39.55
C ALA A 165 34.44 43.12 -39.86
N PHE A 166 34.59 44.43 -39.89
CA PHE A 166 33.56 45.38 -40.30
C PHE A 166 33.96 46.00 -41.61
N THR A 167 33.07 45.97 -42.57
CA THR A 167 33.26 46.71 -43.82
C THR A 167 32.44 47.99 -43.69
N ASP A 168 33.14 49.14 -43.60
CA ASP A 168 32.46 50.42 -43.57
C ASP A 168 31.95 50.71 -44.99
N GLY A 169 30.67 51.10 -45.13
CA GLY A 169 29.99 51.39 -46.40
C GLY A 169 30.29 52.75 -46.96
N ALA A 170 31.44 53.34 -46.67
CA ALA A 170 31.82 54.62 -47.23
C ALA A 170 32.24 54.47 -48.71
N THR A 171 31.46 55.05 -49.60
CA THR A 171 31.70 55.22 -51.00
C THR A 171 32.76 56.30 -51.24
N ASP A 172 34.02 55.98 -51.07
CA ASP A 172 35.08 56.57 -51.93
C ASP A 172 36.40 55.82 -51.71
N SER A 173 36.88 55.22 -52.78
CA SER A 173 38.25 54.77 -53.12
C SER A 173 39.11 54.31 -51.94
N GLY A 174 38.77 53.29 -51.26
CA GLY A 174 39.61 52.62 -50.24
C GLY A 174 38.78 51.92 -49.15
N GLN A 175 38.28 50.76 -49.48
CA GLN A 175 37.68 49.90 -48.39
C GLN A 175 38.75 49.45 -47.43
N THR A 176 38.78 50.06 -46.28
CA THR A 176 39.57 49.57 -45.13
C THR A 176 38.68 48.59 -44.30
N THR A 177 39.13 47.37 -44.24
CA THR A 177 38.48 46.39 -43.36
C THR A 177 38.91 46.69 -41.92
N GLU A 178 38.02 47.25 -41.12
CA GLU A 178 38.28 47.50 -39.71
C GLU A 178 37.89 46.25 -38.92
N TYR A 179 38.67 45.92 -37.93
CA TYR A 179 38.43 44.81 -37.00
C TYR A 179 37.96 45.37 -35.67
N GLN A 180 36.76 45.01 -35.28
CA GLN A 180 36.22 45.29 -33.97
C GLN A 180 36.26 44.02 -33.10
N THR A 181 36.62 44.14 -31.84
CA THR A 181 36.55 43.02 -30.95
C THR A 181 35.18 42.99 -30.27
N ARG A 182 34.44 41.96 -30.58
CA ARG A 182 33.14 41.67 -29.96
C ARG A 182 33.37 40.71 -28.78
N TYR A 183 32.87 41.08 -27.60
CA TYR A 183 32.99 40.26 -26.38
C TYR A 183 31.70 39.53 -26.11
N THR A 184 31.77 38.21 -25.94
CA THR A 184 30.65 37.36 -25.52
C THR A 184 30.89 36.87 -24.12
N THR A 185 29.91 37.08 -23.27
CA THR A 185 29.93 36.61 -21.89
C THR A 185 29.00 35.42 -21.75
N THR A 186 29.51 34.32 -21.25
CA THR A 186 28.75 33.13 -20.86
C THR A 186 28.91 32.91 -19.36
N TYR A 187 27.95 32.23 -18.76
CA TYR A 187 27.97 31.91 -17.31
C TYR A 187 27.43 30.53 -17.05
N ASP A 188 27.89 29.95 -15.96
CA ASP A 188 27.46 28.64 -15.49
C ASP A 188 27.24 28.68 -13.97
N LEU A 189 26.16 28.07 -13.49
CA LEU A 189 25.98 27.78 -12.08
C LEU A 189 26.74 26.48 -11.76
N LEU A 190 27.70 26.57 -10.84
CA LEU A 190 28.53 25.43 -10.43
C LEU A 190 27.96 24.74 -9.18
N PHE A 191 27.41 25.51 -8.25
CA PHE A 191 26.77 25.02 -7.05
C PHE A 191 25.71 26.02 -6.55
N GLY A 192 24.48 25.55 -6.31
CA GLY A 192 23.34 26.40 -6.03
C GLY A 192 23.24 26.96 -4.61
N GLY A 193 24.12 26.53 -3.69
CA GLY A 193 24.08 26.99 -2.31
C GLY A 193 22.80 26.67 -1.57
N SER A 194 22.46 27.51 -0.59
CA SER A 194 21.25 27.32 0.22
C SER A 194 20.62 28.65 0.64
N GLY A 195 19.31 28.62 0.94
CA GLY A 195 18.58 29.78 1.47
C GLY A 195 18.21 30.84 0.44
N TRP A 196 18.33 30.57 -0.85
CA TRP A 196 17.96 31.47 -1.93
C TRP A 196 16.45 31.45 -2.21
N GLN A 197 15.93 32.56 -2.73
CA GLN A 197 14.58 32.66 -3.26
C GLN A 197 14.62 33.07 -4.73
N GLU A 198 13.62 32.69 -5.47
CA GLU A 198 13.46 33.10 -6.85
C GLU A 198 13.31 34.62 -6.95
N GLY A 199 14.06 35.24 -7.87
CA GLY A 199 14.13 36.67 -8.05
C GLY A 199 15.13 37.38 -7.12
N ASP A 200 15.81 36.68 -6.21
CA ASP A 200 16.95 37.27 -5.47
C ASP A 200 18.06 37.66 -6.43
N TYR A 201 18.66 38.80 -6.19
CA TYR A 201 19.73 39.28 -7.04
C TYR A 201 20.80 40.04 -6.23
N PHE A 202 21.99 40.07 -6.80
CA PHE A 202 23.11 40.87 -6.31
C PHE A 202 23.97 41.31 -7.48
N TYR A 203 24.96 42.16 -7.22
CA TYR A 203 25.84 42.66 -8.24
C TYR A 203 27.25 42.19 -8.00
N VAL A 204 27.90 41.76 -9.06
CA VAL A 204 29.33 41.44 -9.06
C VAL A 204 30.10 42.42 -9.94
N TRP A 205 31.26 42.85 -9.44
CA TRP A 205 32.15 43.71 -10.17
C TRP A 205 33.27 42.88 -10.80
N MET A 206 33.37 42.96 -12.09
CA MET A 206 34.55 42.52 -12.83
C MET A 206 35.31 43.78 -13.29
N LYS A 207 36.63 43.67 -13.51
CA LYS A 207 37.48 44.81 -13.86
C LYS A 207 36.87 45.69 -14.95
N ASP A 208 36.10 45.09 -15.85
CA ASP A 208 35.61 45.72 -17.07
C ASP A 208 34.08 45.89 -17.10
N GLY A 209 33.40 45.53 -16.05
CA GLY A 209 31.93 45.64 -16.00
C GLY A 209 31.28 45.32 -14.69
N TYR A 210 30.02 45.68 -14.59
CA TYR A 210 29.14 45.50 -13.45
C TYR A 210 27.97 44.60 -13.87
N TYR A 211 27.91 43.41 -13.27
CA TYR A 211 26.98 42.38 -13.67
C TYR A 211 25.94 42.20 -12.58
N LYS A 212 24.67 42.07 -12.97
CA LYS A 212 23.58 41.65 -12.12
C LYS A 212 23.45 40.13 -12.21
N VAL A 213 23.54 39.45 -11.09
CA VAL A 213 23.29 38.01 -10.98
C VAL A 213 21.93 37.83 -10.33
N THR A 214 21.01 37.16 -11.01
CA THR A 214 19.64 36.92 -10.52
C THR A 214 19.43 35.42 -10.37
N ILE A 215 18.82 34.99 -9.27
CA ILE A 215 18.37 33.61 -9.07
C ILE A 215 17.05 33.43 -9.84
N GLU A 216 17.05 32.64 -10.88
CA GLU A 216 15.87 32.45 -11.73
C GLU A 216 15.00 31.27 -11.30
N GLU A 217 15.63 30.21 -10.85
CA GLU A 217 14.91 29.00 -10.37
C GLU A 217 15.56 28.46 -9.12
N ILE A 218 14.73 27.89 -8.24
CA ILE A 218 15.14 27.22 -7.04
C ILE A 218 14.52 25.81 -6.97
N SER A 219 15.23 24.89 -6.33
CA SER A 219 14.65 23.65 -5.81
C SER A 219 14.47 23.76 -4.30
N THR A 220 13.43 23.10 -3.79
CA THR A 220 13.16 23.05 -2.37
C THR A 220 13.38 21.62 -1.90
N SER A 221 14.16 21.45 -0.84
CA SER A 221 14.36 20.18 -0.17
C SER A 221 14.17 20.33 1.32
N GLU A 222 13.64 19.29 1.95
CA GLU A 222 13.58 19.22 3.41
C GLU A 222 14.85 18.54 3.92
N VAL A 223 15.53 19.17 4.85
CA VAL A 223 16.78 18.67 5.44
C VAL A 223 16.58 18.47 6.94
N GLU A 224 16.99 17.30 7.42
CA GLU A 224 16.97 16.96 8.83
C GLU A 224 17.89 17.87 9.65
N ALA A 225 17.42 18.26 10.83
CA ALA A 225 18.28 19.00 11.76
C ALA A 225 19.41 18.08 12.26
N ASN A 226 20.63 18.49 12.10
CA ASN A 226 21.79 17.75 12.59
C ASN A 226 21.91 17.92 14.12
N LEU A 227 21.69 16.83 14.88
CA LEU A 227 21.85 16.79 16.34
C LEU A 227 23.27 16.51 16.77
N GLY A 228 24.16 16.21 15.85
CA GLY A 228 25.59 16.06 16.07
C GLY A 228 26.17 14.69 15.72
N LEU A 229 27.47 14.69 15.53
CA LEU A 229 28.27 13.47 15.40
C LEU A 229 28.73 13.04 16.81
N ILE A 230 28.20 11.90 17.23
CA ILE A 230 28.59 11.27 18.51
C ILE A 230 29.85 10.46 18.26
N ARG A 231 30.93 10.91 18.88
CA ARG A 231 32.27 10.35 18.69
C ARG A 231 32.94 10.17 20.05
N PRO A 232 32.66 9.08 20.80
CA PRO A 232 33.42 8.76 22.02
C PRO A 232 34.93 8.63 21.72
N ASN A 233 35.75 8.65 22.74
CA ASN A 233 37.18 8.41 22.57
C ASN A 233 37.42 7.09 21.80
N PRO A 234 38.45 7.04 20.95
CA PRO A 234 38.84 5.79 20.29
C PRO A 234 39.13 4.68 21.30
N THR A 235 38.96 3.45 20.89
CA THR A 235 39.36 2.30 21.70
C THR A 235 40.89 2.32 21.91
N PRO A 236 41.41 1.79 23.03
CA PRO A 236 42.84 1.74 23.30
C PRO A 236 43.66 1.12 22.17
N PHE A 237 44.87 1.62 21.97
CA PHE A 237 45.86 1.01 21.07
C PHE A 237 46.54 -0.20 21.73
N ASP A 238 46.56 -0.18 23.06
CA ASP A 238 47.20 -1.18 23.88
C ASP A 238 46.27 -2.35 24.16
N THR A 239 46.78 -3.56 23.93
CA THR A 239 46.05 -4.81 24.18
C THR A 239 46.09 -5.25 25.65
N GLU A 240 46.80 -4.56 26.50
CA GLU A 240 46.80 -4.81 27.95
C GLU A 240 45.45 -4.41 28.60
N THR A 241 44.75 -3.47 27.99
CA THR A 241 43.40 -3.09 28.43
C THR A 241 42.34 -4.03 27.82
N THR A 242 41.61 -4.76 28.65
CA THR A 242 40.53 -5.62 28.18
C THR A 242 39.40 -4.79 27.57
N LEU A 243 39.20 -4.93 26.28
CA LEU A 243 38.11 -4.28 25.55
C LEU A 243 36.86 -5.19 25.50
N THR A 244 35.74 -4.70 25.98
CA THR A 244 34.47 -5.45 26.00
C THR A 244 33.40 -4.73 25.17
N ALA A 245 32.43 -5.48 24.67
CA ALA A 245 31.26 -4.92 23.99
C ALA A 245 30.50 -3.93 24.89
N GLU A 246 30.36 -4.28 26.17
CA GLU A 246 29.71 -3.45 27.18
C GLU A 246 30.38 -2.09 27.34
N SER A 247 31.71 -2.03 27.36
CA SER A 247 32.45 -0.76 27.48
C SER A 247 32.29 0.14 26.25
N ILE A 248 32.31 -0.42 25.05
CA ILE A 248 32.12 0.31 23.79
C ILE A 248 30.70 0.89 23.72
N ILE A 249 29.69 0.04 23.92
CA ILE A 249 28.29 0.44 23.89
C ILE A 249 27.95 1.42 25.01
N GLY A 250 28.48 1.20 26.22
CA GLY A 250 28.32 2.11 27.35
C GLY A 250 28.89 3.51 27.07
N ASN A 251 30.04 3.61 26.40
CA ASN A 251 30.61 4.88 25.98
C ASN A 251 29.74 5.61 24.95
N ILE A 252 29.22 4.89 23.93
CA ILE A 252 28.28 5.47 22.93
C ILE A 252 27.00 5.94 23.64
N ARG A 253 26.46 5.12 24.54
CA ARG A 253 25.29 5.45 25.35
C ARG A 253 25.46 6.75 26.12
N SER A 254 26.56 6.83 26.86
CA SER A 254 26.91 8.01 27.68
C SER A 254 27.05 9.27 26.83
N ALA A 255 27.70 9.15 25.68
CA ALA A 255 27.88 10.26 24.75
C ALA A 255 26.55 10.72 24.10
N ILE A 256 25.64 9.81 23.78
CA ILE A 256 24.30 10.14 23.27
C ILE A 256 23.49 10.89 24.34
N ILE A 257 23.50 10.41 25.58
CA ILE A 257 22.79 11.06 26.70
C ILE A 257 23.38 12.45 26.96
N ALA A 258 24.68 12.60 26.86
CA ALA A 258 25.37 13.88 27.08
C ALA A 258 24.96 14.97 26.06
N THR A 259 24.38 14.62 24.91
CA THR A 259 23.85 15.61 23.96
C THR A 259 22.63 16.37 24.50
N GLY A 260 21.96 15.85 25.55
CA GLY A 260 20.74 16.41 26.10
C GLY A 260 19.48 16.10 25.28
N ASN A 261 19.58 15.49 24.10
CA ASN A 261 18.46 15.15 23.23
C ASN A 261 17.73 13.85 23.64
N PHE A 262 18.40 13.02 24.45
CA PHE A 262 17.88 11.74 24.94
C PHE A 262 18.20 11.58 26.44
N THR A 263 17.27 10.94 27.15
CA THR A 263 17.44 10.63 28.57
C THR A 263 17.97 9.19 28.76
N SER A 264 18.43 8.87 29.95
CA SER A 264 18.87 7.51 30.30
C SER A 264 17.77 6.46 30.18
N ALA A 265 16.48 6.86 30.31
CA ALA A 265 15.32 5.99 30.13
C ALA A 265 15.08 5.67 28.64
N ASN A 266 15.45 6.60 27.74
CA ASN A 266 15.26 6.46 26.30
C ASN A 266 16.42 5.72 25.60
N VAL A 267 17.57 5.56 26.28
CA VAL A 267 18.77 4.93 25.74
C VAL A 267 19.17 3.78 26.63
N ARG A 268 18.86 2.55 26.20
CA ARG A 268 19.09 1.35 27.01
C ARG A 268 20.04 0.38 26.31
N GLN A 269 20.99 -0.12 27.05
CA GLN A 269 21.86 -1.20 26.57
C GLN A 269 21.10 -2.53 26.67
N ILE A 270 21.15 -3.33 25.59
CA ILE A 270 20.56 -4.67 25.51
C ILE A 270 21.62 -5.58 24.90
N GLY A 271 22.21 -6.45 25.71
CA GLY A 271 23.33 -7.27 25.28
C GLY A 271 24.47 -6.44 24.66
N ASN A 272 24.86 -6.78 23.46
CA ASN A 272 25.88 -6.09 22.68
C ASN A 272 25.34 -4.92 21.85
N GLY A 273 24.11 -4.48 22.10
CA GLY A 273 23.46 -3.41 21.35
C GLY A 273 22.92 -2.29 22.21
N LEU A 274 22.45 -1.24 21.54
CA LEU A 274 21.88 -0.05 22.15
C LEU A 274 20.52 0.24 21.55
N TYR A 275 19.47 0.17 22.37
CA TYR A 275 18.12 0.55 22.03
C TYR A 275 17.87 2.02 22.35
N ILE A 276 17.38 2.78 21.39
CA ILE A 276 17.11 4.21 21.51
C ILE A 276 15.67 4.46 21.05
N THR A 277 14.92 5.24 21.83
CA THR A 277 13.54 5.59 21.51
C THR A 277 13.20 7.02 21.91
N ARG A 278 12.16 7.58 21.30
CA ARG A 278 11.51 8.84 21.71
C ARG A 278 10.00 8.61 21.87
N ALA A 279 9.39 9.37 22.78
CA ALA A 279 7.94 9.33 22.93
C ALA A 279 7.23 9.97 21.73
N SER A 280 7.83 10.98 21.13
CA SER A 280 7.33 11.69 19.93
C SER A 280 8.50 12.37 19.21
N GLY A 281 8.28 12.68 17.93
CA GLY A 281 9.30 13.29 17.08
C GLY A 281 10.23 12.25 16.47
N ALA A 282 10.20 12.15 15.14
CA ALA A 282 11.07 11.24 14.39
C ALA A 282 12.54 11.66 14.52
N PHE A 283 13.42 10.69 14.57
CA PHE A 283 14.86 10.90 14.56
C PHE A 283 15.53 9.82 13.73
N ASN A 284 16.74 10.08 13.27
CA ASN A 284 17.52 9.12 12.51
C ASN A 284 18.91 9.00 13.10
N ILE A 285 19.46 7.79 13.03
CA ILE A 285 20.83 7.49 13.44
C ILE A 285 21.52 6.75 12.30
N THR A 286 22.72 7.16 11.96
CA THR A 286 23.56 6.46 10.98
C THR A 286 24.94 6.21 11.56
N ALA A 287 25.57 5.13 11.17
CA ALA A 287 26.95 4.81 11.56
C ALA A 287 27.89 5.05 10.36
N PRO A 288 28.98 5.83 10.54
CA PRO A 288 29.97 6.02 9.49
C PRO A 288 30.70 4.73 9.09
N SER A 289 30.80 3.76 9.99
CA SER A 289 31.42 2.46 9.76
C SER A 289 30.43 1.33 10.08
N THR A 290 29.86 0.74 9.04
CA THR A 290 28.89 -0.37 9.16
C THR A 290 29.53 -1.69 9.59
N ASP A 291 30.84 -1.83 9.43
CA ASP A 291 31.60 -3.01 9.88
C ASP A 291 31.78 -3.05 11.40
N LEU A 292 31.70 -1.89 12.05
CA LEU A 292 31.83 -1.76 13.49
C LEU A 292 30.47 -1.71 14.18
N LEU A 293 29.55 -0.89 13.65
CA LEU A 293 28.22 -0.65 14.20
C LEU A 293 27.18 -0.78 13.08
N LYS A 294 26.21 -1.63 13.26
CA LYS A 294 25.04 -1.72 12.40
C LYS A 294 23.87 -0.99 13.03
N VAL A 295 23.28 -0.07 12.31
CA VAL A 295 22.10 0.67 12.77
C VAL A 295 20.86 0.10 12.08
N MET A 296 19.89 -0.27 12.87
CA MET A 296 18.57 -0.74 12.44
C MET A 296 17.51 0.25 12.94
N SER A 297 16.77 0.83 12.02
CA SER A 297 15.64 1.72 12.32
C SER A 297 14.31 1.04 12.00
N SER A 298 13.54 1.59 11.08
CA SER A 298 12.24 1.04 10.64
C SER A 298 12.36 -0.04 9.56
N SER A 299 13.53 -0.18 8.92
CA SER A 299 13.72 -1.15 7.83
C SER A 299 15.13 -1.71 7.77
N VAL A 300 15.25 -2.92 7.22
CA VAL A 300 16.52 -3.58 6.86
C VAL A 300 16.41 -4.15 5.44
N LYS A 301 17.54 -4.30 4.76
CA LYS A 301 17.59 -4.81 3.38
C LYS A 301 17.64 -6.33 3.28
N SER A 302 17.95 -7.00 4.36
CA SER A 302 18.08 -8.47 4.38
C SER A 302 17.78 -9.01 5.77
N PRO A 303 17.19 -10.20 5.90
CA PRO A 303 17.06 -10.90 7.18
C PRO A 303 18.41 -11.14 7.89
N ALA A 304 19.50 -11.26 7.12
CA ALA A 304 20.86 -11.41 7.65
C ALA A 304 21.35 -10.15 8.40
N ASP A 305 20.69 -9.03 8.22
CA ASP A 305 20.99 -7.78 8.91
C ASP A 305 20.35 -7.70 10.30
N LEU A 306 19.44 -8.61 10.63
CA LEU A 306 18.74 -8.66 11.90
C LEU A 306 19.68 -9.13 13.02
N PRO A 307 19.74 -8.42 14.16
CA PRO A 307 20.55 -8.83 15.29
C PRO A 307 19.95 -10.02 16.03
N ALA A 308 20.79 -10.87 16.63
CA ALA A 308 20.36 -11.97 17.47
C ALA A 308 19.82 -11.52 18.84
N GLN A 309 20.21 -10.32 19.27
CA GLN A 309 19.76 -9.68 20.50
C GLN A 309 19.08 -8.37 20.18
N CYS A 310 17.87 -8.16 20.72
CA CYS A 310 17.13 -6.94 20.49
C CYS A 310 16.14 -6.65 21.63
N LYS A 311 15.40 -5.57 21.51
CA LYS A 311 14.29 -5.26 22.38
C LYS A 311 13.09 -6.14 22.03
N HIS A 312 12.51 -6.81 23.05
CA HIS A 312 11.27 -7.55 22.87
C HIS A 312 10.17 -6.66 22.26
N GLY A 313 9.51 -7.15 21.20
CA GLY A 313 8.48 -6.42 20.48
C GLY A 313 8.99 -5.36 19.50
N TYR A 314 10.29 -5.27 19.21
CA TYR A 314 10.82 -4.40 18.15
C TYR A 314 10.28 -4.88 16.80
N VAL A 315 9.81 -3.95 15.96
CA VAL A 315 9.26 -4.27 14.65
C VAL A 315 10.07 -3.58 13.56
N VAL A 316 10.41 -4.31 12.52
CA VAL A 316 11.16 -3.79 11.39
C VAL A 316 10.61 -4.34 10.08
N LYS A 317 10.66 -3.52 9.03
CA LYS A 317 10.34 -3.92 7.67
C LYS A 317 11.58 -4.51 6.99
N VAL A 318 11.47 -5.72 6.48
CA VAL A 318 12.49 -6.31 5.60
C VAL A 318 12.14 -5.91 4.18
N THR A 319 13.02 -5.17 3.52
CA THR A 319 12.79 -4.64 2.18
C THR A 319 13.61 -5.39 1.14
N ASN A 320 12.99 -5.69 0.00
CA ASN A 320 13.69 -6.20 -1.16
C ASN A 320 14.02 -5.04 -2.12
N SER A 321 15.30 -4.95 -2.52
CA SER A 321 15.75 -3.89 -3.44
C SER A 321 15.27 -4.09 -4.88
N GLU A 322 14.87 -5.31 -5.24
CA GLU A 322 14.49 -5.67 -6.61
C GLU A 322 12.97 -5.70 -6.80
N ALA A 323 12.22 -6.07 -5.74
CA ALA A 323 10.77 -6.17 -5.77
C ALA A 323 10.17 -5.70 -4.43
N THR A 324 9.56 -4.54 -4.41
CA THR A 324 8.89 -4.00 -3.20
C THR A 324 7.64 -4.82 -2.81
N GLU A 325 7.15 -5.65 -3.72
CA GLU A 325 6.02 -6.56 -3.50
C GLU A 325 6.36 -7.68 -2.51
N ASP A 326 7.65 -7.99 -2.34
CA ASP A 326 8.15 -9.00 -1.41
C ASP A 326 8.51 -8.44 -0.03
N ASP A 327 8.23 -7.17 0.23
CA ASP A 327 8.48 -6.55 1.52
C ASP A 327 7.55 -7.12 2.60
N TYR A 328 8.09 -7.39 3.78
CA TYR A 328 7.32 -7.91 4.91
C TYR A 328 7.84 -7.36 6.25
N TYR A 329 7.04 -7.51 7.30
CA TYR A 329 7.39 -7.04 8.64
C TYR A 329 7.76 -8.22 9.55
N VAL A 330 8.75 -7.98 10.40
CA VAL A 330 9.15 -8.93 11.44
C VAL A 330 9.21 -8.25 12.80
N LYS A 331 8.86 -9.02 13.82
CA LYS A 331 8.85 -8.62 15.24
C LYS A 331 9.83 -9.49 16.01
N PHE A 332 10.58 -8.88 16.89
CA PHE A 332 11.50 -9.60 17.76
C PHE A 332 10.78 -10.18 18.99
N PHE A 333 10.91 -11.46 19.18
CA PHE A 333 10.43 -12.19 20.36
C PHE A 333 11.64 -12.61 21.20
N GLY A 334 11.89 -11.86 22.25
CA GLY A 334 12.94 -12.20 23.21
C GLY A 334 12.53 -13.38 24.09
N GLU A 335 13.50 -14.14 24.57
CA GLU A 335 13.26 -15.27 25.46
C GLU A 335 12.50 -14.84 26.72
N ASN A 336 11.42 -15.56 27.04
CA ASN A 336 10.51 -15.25 28.14
C ASN A 336 9.95 -13.82 28.11
N ASP A 337 9.67 -13.29 26.91
CA ASP A 337 9.17 -11.93 26.65
C ASP A 337 10.08 -10.81 27.21
N ARG A 338 11.39 -11.07 27.26
CA ARG A 338 12.39 -10.12 27.77
C ARG A 338 13.27 -9.59 26.65
N ASP A 339 13.86 -8.41 26.90
CA ASP A 339 14.89 -7.85 26.05
C ASP A 339 16.16 -8.71 26.13
N GLY A 340 16.87 -8.96 25.03
CA GLY A 340 18.09 -9.78 24.97
C GLY A 340 18.07 -10.74 23.81
N ASP A 341 18.42 -12.00 24.07
CA ASP A 341 18.41 -13.08 23.06
C ASP A 341 16.98 -13.43 22.65
N GLY A 342 16.77 -13.82 21.38
CA GLY A 342 15.45 -14.16 20.88
C GLY A 342 15.43 -14.47 19.39
N VAL A 343 14.24 -14.48 18.82
CA VAL A 343 13.98 -14.80 17.42
C VAL A 343 13.13 -13.73 16.75
N TRP A 344 13.29 -13.62 15.45
CA TRP A 344 12.47 -12.76 14.61
C TRP A 344 11.40 -13.58 13.93
N GLU A 345 10.15 -13.15 14.05
CA GLU A 345 8.99 -13.79 13.42
C GLU A 345 8.22 -12.77 12.58
N GLU A 346 7.56 -13.24 11.53
CA GLU A 346 6.69 -12.37 10.74
C GLU A 346 5.58 -11.77 11.60
N CYS A 347 5.20 -10.53 11.29
CA CYS A 347 4.12 -9.84 11.98
C CYS A 347 3.34 -8.91 11.04
N ASN A 348 2.30 -8.28 11.57
CA ASN A 348 1.60 -7.23 10.87
C ASN A 348 2.38 -5.91 10.87
N GLU A 349 2.15 -5.12 9.84
CA GLU A 349 2.53 -3.72 9.81
C GLU A 349 1.91 -2.96 11.00
N PRO A 350 2.69 -2.18 11.77
CA PRO A 350 2.16 -1.35 12.84
C PRO A 350 1.04 -0.42 12.37
N GLY A 351 -0.08 -0.39 13.11
CA GLY A 351 -1.26 0.41 12.78
C GLY A 351 -2.24 -0.25 11.81
N ARG A 352 -1.93 -1.43 11.25
CA ARG A 352 -2.86 -2.20 10.42
C ARG A 352 -4.01 -2.76 11.26
N LYS A 353 -5.23 -2.74 10.70
CA LYS A 353 -6.38 -3.45 11.29
C LYS A 353 -6.19 -4.95 11.20
N ILE A 354 -6.42 -5.66 12.31
CA ILE A 354 -6.10 -7.09 12.42
C ILE A 354 -7.30 -7.96 12.77
N GLU A 355 -8.44 -7.39 13.13
CA GLU A 355 -9.58 -8.08 13.70
C GLU A 355 -10.87 -7.73 12.96
N PHE A 356 -11.77 -8.70 12.75
CA PHE A 356 -13.11 -8.44 12.25
C PHE A 356 -14.00 -7.84 13.36
N ASP A 357 -14.91 -6.96 12.98
CA ASP A 357 -16.00 -6.56 13.87
C ASP A 357 -16.97 -7.75 14.03
N ALA A 358 -16.86 -8.47 15.15
CA ALA A 358 -17.65 -9.65 15.45
C ALA A 358 -19.17 -9.39 15.39
N GLY A 359 -19.62 -8.14 15.61
CA GLY A 359 -21.01 -7.73 15.47
C GLY A 359 -21.52 -7.70 14.02
N THR A 360 -20.61 -7.78 13.05
CA THR A 360 -20.93 -7.81 11.62
C THR A 360 -20.75 -9.18 10.97
N MET A 361 -20.09 -10.09 11.67
CA MET A 361 -19.79 -11.44 11.24
C MET A 361 -20.92 -12.43 11.59
N PRO A 362 -20.92 -13.64 11.02
CA PRO A 362 -21.84 -14.70 11.42
C PRO A 362 -21.73 -15.01 12.93
N ILE A 363 -22.88 -15.26 13.55
CA ILE A 363 -23.00 -15.67 14.96
C ILE A 363 -23.22 -17.16 15.06
N GLN A 364 -23.05 -17.73 16.24
CA GLN A 364 -23.29 -19.15 16.49
C GLN A 364 -24.46 -19.36 17.47
N LEU A 365 -25.25 -20.38 17.16
CA LEU A 365 -26.24 -20.95 18.04
C LEU A 365 -25.66 -22.23 18.65
N VAL A 366 -25.54 -22.27 19.97
CA VAL A 366 -25.00 -23.42 20.72
C VAL A 366 -26.11 -24.05 21.53
N ARG A 367 -26.23 -25.37 21.46
CA ARG A 367 -27.11 -26.13 22.33
C ARG A 367 -26.38 -26.47 23.63
N GLU A 368 -26.90 -25.96 24.73
CA GLU A 368 -26.34 -26.23 26.07
C GLU A 368 -26.73 -27.61 26.59
N ALA A 369 -25.98 -28.13 27.58
CA ALA A 369 -26.22 -29.44 28.17
C ALA A 369 -27.61 -29.55 28.84
N ASN A 370 -28.18 -28.44 29.30
CA ASN A 370 -29.53 -28.36 29.87
C ASN A 370 -30.65 -28.35 28.83
N GLY A 371 -30.33 -28.42 27.54
CA GLY A 371 -31.26 -28.39 26.41
C GLY A 371 -31.73 -27.00 25.98
N THR A 372 -31.20 -25.93 26.60
CA THR A 372 -31.43 -24.55 26.10
C THR A 372 -30.49 -24.22 24.98
N PHE A 373 -30.77 -23.11 24.25
CA PHE A 373 -29.92 -22.58 23.21
C PHE A 373 -29.42 -21.20 23.58
N THR A 374 -28.13 -20.98 23.39
CA THR A 374 -27.50 -19.65 23.50
C THR A 374 -27.03 -19.16 22.16
N VAL A 375 -27.12 -17.85 21.95
CA VAL A 375 -26.63 -17.18 20.75
C VAL A 375 -25.39 -16.38 21.14
N ASN A 376 -24.25 -16.74 20.58
CA ASN A 376 -22.96 -16.15 20.91
C ASN A 376 -22.30 -15.59 19.65
N GLN A 377 -21.46 -14.57 19.84
CA GLN A 377 -20.51 -14.16 18.79
C GLN A 377 -19.44 -15.25 18.63
N VAL A 378 -18.97 -15.44 17.42
CA VAL A 378 -17.84 -16.32 17.12
C VAL A 378 -16.55 -15.56 17.35
N THR A 379 -15.57 -16.18 17.98
CA THR A 379 -14.21 -15.66 18.05
C THR A 379 -13.48 -15.99 16.75
N TRP A 380 -13.42 -15.03 15.84
CA TRP A 380 -12.68 -15.16 14.58
C TRP A 380 -11.20 -14.91 14.83
N ALA A 381 -10.34 -15.62 14.11
CA ALA A 381 -8.89 -15.41 14.20
C ALA A 381 -8.50 -14.02 13.70
N ASN A 382 -7.53 -13.41 14.35
CA ASN A 382 -6.93 -12.16 13.94
C ASN A 382 -5.87 -12.39 12.85
N SER A 383 -5.63 -11.37 12.03
CA SER A 383 -4.46 -11.36 11.16
C SER A 383 -3.18 -11.41 11.99
N ALA A 384 -2.28 -12.33 11.69
CA ALA A 384 -0.99 -12.44 12.36
C ALA A 384 0.13 -11.75 11.59
N VAL A 385 0.00 -11.66 10.26
CA VAL A 385 1.04 -11.16 9.36
C VAL A 385 0.42 -10.33 8.24
N GLY A 386 1.19 -9.43 7.65
CA GLY A 386 0.82 -8.69 6.45
C GLY A 386 0.97 -7.18 6.57
N SER A 387 0.87 -6.49 5.44
CA SER A 387 1.07 -5.04 5.33
C SER A 387 0.00 -4.38 4.45
N ASN A 388 -0.13 -3.06 4.57
CA ASN A 388 -1.00 -2.24 3.73
C ASN A 388 -0.26 -1.80 2.45
N VAL A 389 1.06 -1.56 2.54
CA VAL A 389 1.89 -1.13 1.41
C VAL A 389 3.26 -1.83 1.45
N PRO A 390 3.54 -2.76 0.51
CA PRO A 390 2.60 -3.36 -0.44
C PRO A 390 1.47 -4.10 0.29
N LYS A 391 0.36 -4.31 -0.37
CA LYS A 391 -0.77 -5.01 0.26
C LYS A 391 -0.52 -6.52 0.26
N THR A 392 0.01 -7.03 1.36
CA THR A 392 0.24 -8.47 1.57
C THR A 392 -0.76 -9.02 2.57
N ASN A 393 -1.16 -10.29 2.42
CA ASN A 393 -2.22 -10.93 3.23
C ASN A 393 -3.45 -10.01 3.36
N PRO A 394 -4.12 -9.66 2.24
CA PRO A 394 -5.19 -8.68 2.21
C PRO A 394 -6.37 -9.09 3.11
N GLU A 395 -7.19 -8.11 3.49
CA GLU A 395 -8.48 -8.39 4.10
C GLU A 395 -9.30 -9.27 3.15
N PRO A 396 -9.99 -10.32 3.69
CA PRO A 396 -10.84 -11.19 2.88
C PRO A 396 -11.90 -10.40 2.13
N SER A 397 -12.22 -10.82 0.90
CA SER A 397 -13.11 -10.09 -0.01
C SER A 397 -14.55 -9.94 0.48
N PHE A 398 -14.95 -10.60 1.57
CA PHE A 398 -16.24 -10.33 2.21
C PHE A 398 -16.27 -9.05 3.04
N VAL A 399 -15.13 -8.45 3.38
CA VAL A 399 -15.07 -7.16 4.10
C VAL A 399 -15.57 -6.05 3.17
N GLY A 400 -16.54 -5.28 3.64
CA GLY A 400 -17.24 -4.27 2.83
C GLY A 400 -18.48 -4.77 2.11
N PHE A 401 -18.77 -6.10 2.16
CA PHE A 401 -19.93 -6.73 1.53
C PHE A 401 -20.75 -7.53 2.52
N THR A 402 -21.89 -8.09 2.05
CA THR A 402 -22.75 -8.96 2.84
C THR A 402 -22.44 -10.44 2.54
N ILE A 403 -22.53 -11.30 3.55
CA ILE A 403 -22.37 -12.74 3.35
C ILE A 403 -23.74 -13.33 2.96
N ASN A 404 -23.85 -13.84 1.74
CA ASN A 404 -25.08 -14.38 1.19
C ASN A 404 -25.36 -15.81 1.67
N LYS A 405 -24.33 -16.65 1.75
CA LYS A 405 -24.43 -18.06 2.12
C LYS A 405 -23.17 -18.54 2.81
N LEU A 406 -23.37 -19.45 3.77
CA LEU A 406 -22.31 -20.27 4.35
C LEU A 406 -22.45 -21.69 3.79
N VAL A 407 -21.34 -22.29 3.39
CA VAL A 407 -21.26 -23.65 2.89
C VAL A 407 -20.05 -24.34 3.55
N PHE A 408 -20.13 -25.65 3.75
CA PHE A 408 -18.98 -26.44 4.14
C PHE A 408 -18.48 -27.23 2.92
N PHE A 409 -17.19 -27.10 2.60
CA PHE A 409 -16.62 -27.78 1.45
C PHE A 409 -15.15 -28.11 1.68
N ARG A 410 -14.80 -29.38 1.46
CA ARG A 410 -13.42 -29.90 1.58
C ARG A 410 -12.71 -29.42 2.84
N ASN A 411 -13.33 -29.67 4.00
CA ASN A 411 -12.81 -29.32 5.31
C ASN A 411 -12.54 -27.81 5.52
N ARG A 412 -13.26 -26.95 4.81
CA ARG A 412 -13.19 -25.49 4.93
C ARG A 412 -14.59 -24.89 5.11
N LEU A 413 -14.70 -23.87 5.93
CA LEU A 413 -15.87 -23.00 5.97
C LEU A 413 -15.80 -22.04 4.79
N VAL A 414 -16.84 -22.03 3.97
CA VAL A 414 -16.94 -21.20 2.77
C VAL A 414 -17.95 -20.10 3.01
N MET A 415 -17.55 -18.86 2.76
CA MET A 415 -18.41 -17.68 2.73
C MET A 415 -18.60 -17.22 1.30
N LEU A 416 -19.85 -17.15 0.86
CA LEU A 416 -20.21 -16.59 -0.45
C LEU A 416 -20.61 -15.14 -0.24
N SER A 417 -19.87 -14.22 -0.85
CA SER A 417 -20.04 -12.79 -0.65
C SER A 417 -19.77 -12.04 -1.94
N ASP A 418 -20.73 -11.24 -2.38
CA ASP A 418 -20.68 -10.57 -3.67
C ASP A 418 -20.31 -11.56 -4.80
N GLU A 419 -19.28 -11.30 -5.58
CA GLU A 419 -18.78 -12.20 -6.64
C GLU A 419 -17.74 -13.21 -6.14
N ASN A 420 -17.47 -13.23 -4.83
CA ASN A 420 -16.32 -13.94 -4.27
C ASN A 420 -16.74 -15.21 -3.51
N VAL A 421 -15.85 -16.18 -3.57
CA VAL A 421 -15.88 -17.43 -2.82
C VAL A 421 -14.68 -17.45 -1.89
N ILE A 422 -14.93 -17.22 -0.61
CA ILE A 422 -13.88 -17.08 0.40
C ILE A 422 -13.91 -18.31 1.32
N MET A 423 -12.78 -19.00 1.44
CA MET A 423 -12.67 -20.22 2.22
C MET A 423 -11.67 -20.06 3.34
N SER A 424 -12.04 -20.54 4.52
CA SER A 424 -11.14 -20.63 5.67
C SER A 424 -9.94 -21.54 5.39
N ARG A 425 -8.96 -21.54 6.29
CA ARG A 425 -7.94 -22.59 6.31
C ARG A 425 -8.59 -23.97 6.49
N PRO A 426 -7.98 -25.06 5.97
CA PRO A 426 -8.51 -26.41 6.15
C PRO A 426 -8.44 -26.83 7.63
N GLY A 427 -9.57 -27.25 8.17
CA GLY A 427 -9.69 -27.65 9.58
C GLY A 427 -9.71 -26.51 10.60
N ASP A 428 -9.41 -25.27 10.19
CA ASP A 428 -9.48 -24.07 11.01
C ASP A 428 -10.56 -23.12 10.47
N PHE A 429 -11.81 -23.37 10.86
CA PHE A 429 -13.00 -22.75 10.28
C PHE A 429 -13.19 -21.28 10.63
N PHE A 430 -12.47 -20.81 11.66
CA PHE A 430 -12.58 -19.44 12.15
C PHE A 430 -11.47 -18.52 11.63
N ASN A 431 -10.59 -19.04 10.80
CA ASN A 431 -9.40 -18.34 10.30
C ASN A 431 -9.49 -18.09 8.79
N PHE A 432 -9.52 -16.80 8.42
CA PHE A 432 -9.59 -16.32 7.04
C PHE A 432 -8.35 -15.49 6.65
N TRP A 433 -7.20 -15.78 7.27
CA TRP A 433 -5.94 -15.09 7.02
C TRP A 433 -4.85 -16.07 6.57
N SER A 434 -3.97 -15.65 5.68
CA SER A 434 -2.80 -16.43 5.28
C SER A 434 -1.82 -16.58 6.44
N ARG A 435 -1.02 -17.65 6.41
CA ARG A 435 -0.07 -17.99 7.48
C ARG A 435 1.16 -17.11 7.44
N THR A 436 1.62 -16.79 6.23
CA THR A 436 2.79 -15.96 5.95
C THR A 436 2.43 -14.95 4.87
N ALA A 437 3.12 -13.82 4.87
CA ALA A 437 2.98 -12.79 3.84
C ALA A 437 3.93 -13.00 2.65
N GLN A 438 4.89 -13.92 2.77
CA GLN A 438 5.96 -14.11 1.78
C GLN A 438 5.60 -15.11 0.69
N VAL A 439 5.03 -16.26 1.06
CA VAL A 439 4.77 -17.36 0.11
C VAL A 439 3.42 -17.97 0.40
N ALA A 440 2.59 -18.14 -0.62
CA ALA A 440 1.32 -18.85 -0.48
C ALA A 440 1.55 -20.33 -0.11
N SER A 441 0.85 -20.79 0.92
CA SER A 441 0.85 -22.19 1.37
C SER A 441 -0.37 -22.93 0.86
N MET A 442 -0.25 -24.25 0.67
CA MET A 442 -1.39 -25.11 0.33
C MET A 442 -2.49 -25.08 1.40
N GLU A 443 -2.14 -24.74 2.64
CA GLU A 443 -3.05 -24.62 3.79
C GLU A 443 -3.63 -23.23 3.97
N ASP A 444 -3.30 -22.28 3.12
CA ASP A 444 -3.80 -20.92 3.23
C ASP A 444 -5.26 -20.81 2.81
N VAL A 445 -5.83 -19.67 3.10
CA VAL A 445 -7.18 -19.27 2.71
C VAL A 445 -7.29 -19.20 1.19
N ILE A 446 -8.48 -19.48 0.67
CA ILE A 446 -8.78 -19.34 -0.75
C ILE A 446 -9.77 -18.18 -0.89
N ASP A 447 -9.45 -17.20 -1.70
CA ASP A 447 -10.30 -16.05 -1.98
C ASP A 447 -10.27 -15.79 -3.48
N ILE A 448 -11.31 -16.25 -4.18
CA ILE A 448 -11.39 -16.22 -5.65
C ILE A 448 -12.73 -15.66 -6.09
N SER A 449 -12.74 -14.96 -7.22
CA SER A 449 -13.94 -14.33 -7.77
C SER A 449 -14.47 -15.06 -9.00
N CYS A 450 -15.80 -14.99 -9.19
CA CYS A 450 -16.46 -15.44 -10.40
C CYS A 450 -16.10 -14.50 -11.56
N SER A 451 -15.36 -15.02 -12.55
CA SER A 451 -15.06 -14.26 -13.76
C SER A 451 -16.19 -14.40 -14.77
N SER A 452 -16.94 -13.33 -15.02
CA SER A 452 -18.04 -13.28 -15.96
C SER A 452 -18.04 -11.95 -16.73
N SER A 453 -18.72 -11.95 -17.87
CA SER A 453 -18.98 -10.72 -18.64
C SER A 453 -20.01 -9.78 -17.97
N TYR A 454 -20.68 -10.26 -16.90
CA TYR A 454 -21.68 -9.52 -16.13
C TYR A 454 -21.42 -9.71 -14.64
N PRO A 455 -21.92 -8.80 -13.78
CA PRO A 455 -21.83 -8.97 -12.33
C PRO A 455 -22.39 -10.33 -11.90
N ALA A 456 -21.56 -11.15 -11.27
CA ALA A 456 -21.85 -12.55 -10.94
C ALA A 456 -21.99 -12.76 -9.43
N ILE A 457 -22.86 -11.99 -8.77
CA ILE A 457 -23.11 -12.12 -7.32
C ILE A 457 -23.54 -13.55 -7.01
N VAL A 458 -22.80 -14.22 -6.13
CA VAL A 458 -23.06 -15.60 -5.71
C VAL A 458 -24.04 -15.61 -4.54
N TYR A 459 -25.20 -16.22 -4.74
CA TYR A 459 -26.27 -16.25 -3.73
C TYR A 459 -26.35 -17.57 -2.97
N ASP A 460 -26.00 -18.67 -3.62
CA ASP A 460 -26.09 -20.00 -3.01
C ASP A 460 -25.07 -20.97 -3.62
N GLY A 461 -24.85 -22.10 -2.97
CA GLY A 461 -23.97 -23.15 -3.46
C GLY A 461 -24.35 -24.52 -2.89
N ILE A 462 -24.12 -25.56 -3.67
CA ILE A 462 -24.40 -26.94 -3.28
C ILE A 462 -23.20 -27.82 -3.65
N GLN A 463 -22.80 -28.66 -2.69
CA GLN A 463 -21.75 -29.64 -2.91
C GLN A 463 -22.25 -30.80 -3.75
N ILE A 464 -21.46 -31.17 -4.74
CA ILE A 464 -21.65 -32.35 -5.59
C ILE A 464 -20.33 -33.13 -5.70
N ASN A 465 -20.37 -34.32 -6.31
CA ASN A 465 -19.14 -35.13 -6.48
C ASN A 465 -18.06 -34.43 -7.32
N ALA A 466 -18.46 -33.62 -8.31
CA ALA A 466 -17.54 -32.90 -9.19
C ALA A 466 -16.88 -31.68 -8.51
N GLY A 467 -17.50 -31.09 -7.49
CA GLY A 467 -17.03 -29.89 -6.84
C GLY A 467 -18.10 -29.15 -6.04
N LEU A 468 -17.98 -27.84 -5.93
CA LEU A 468 -19.01 -26.95 -5.35
C LEU A 468 -19.69 -26.19 -6.51
N LEU A 469 -20.96 -26.49 -6.75
CA LEU A 469 -21.77 -25.81 -7.73
C LEU A 469 -22.35 -24.54 -7.11
N LEU A 470 -22.08 -23.39 -7.71
CA LEU A 470 -22.43 -22.06 -7.24
C LEU A 470 -23.50 -21.44 -8.13
N PHE A 471 -24.43 -20.74 -7.52
CA PHE A 471 -25.56 -20.12 -8.19
C PHE A 471 -25.51 -18.61 -8.08
N THR A 472 -25.38 -17.94 -9.23
CA THR A 472 -25.65 -16.53 -9.37
C THR A 472 -27.07 -16.33 -9.90
N LYS A 473 -27.50 -15.10 -10.09
CA LYS A 473 -28.85 -14.84 -10.64
C LYS A 473 -29.05 -15.40 -12.04
N ASN A 474 -28.00 -15.42 -12.87
CA ASN A 474 -28.10 -15.70 -14.31
C ASN A 474 -27.17 -16.82 -14.80
N GLN A 475 -26.28 -17.29 -13.97
CA GLN A 475 -25.25 -18.27 -14.33
C GLN A 475 -24.95 -19.21 -13.17
N GLN A 476 -24.42 -20.38 -13.49
CA GLN A 476 -23.89 -21.32 -12.53
C GLN A 476 -22.40 -21.50 -12.77
N PHE A 477 -21.66 -21.57 -11.68
CA PHE A 477 -20.20 -21.78 -11.69
C PHE A 477 -19.86 -23.05 -10.94
N MET A 478 -18.79 -23.69 -11.35
CA MET A 478 -18.23 -24.85 -10.67
C MET A 478 -16.87 -24.51 -10.07
N LEU A 479 -16.77 -24.62 -8.75
CA LEU A 479 -15.49 -24.60 -8.07
C LEU A 479 -14.93 -26.01 -8.01
N THR A 480 -13.77 -26.19 -8.61
CA THR A 480 -13.05 -27.47 -8.72
C THR A 480 -11.59 -27.32 -8.40
N THR A 481 -10.89 -28.41 -8.36
CA THR A 481 -9.43 -28.48 -8.32
C THR A 481 -8.95 -29.53 -9.30
N ASP A 482 -7.82 -29.28 -9.96
CA ASP A 482 -7.14 -30.26 -10.82
C ASP A 482 -6.22 -31.19 -10.01
N SER A 483 -6.10 -30.95 -8.71
CA SER A 483 -5.29 -31.72 -7.76
C SER A 483 -6.17 -32.43 -6.74
N ASP A 484 -5.61 -33.43 -6.06
CA ASP A 484 -6.27 -34.08 -4.93
C ASP A 484 -6.51 -33.12 -3.76
N ILE A 485 -5.63 -32.10 -3.64
CA ILE A 485 -5.70 -31.07 -2.59
C ILE A 485 -6.23 -29.76 -3.19
N LEU A 486 -7.25 -29.21 -2.54
CA LEU A 486 -7.76 -27.89 -2.84
C LEU A 486 -6.91 -26.84 -2.11
N SER A 487 -6.15 -26.07 -2.88
CA SER A 487 -5.27 -25.00 -2.39
C SER A 487 -5.53 -23.70 -3.16
N PRO A 488 -4.99 -22.55 -2.71
CA PRO A 488 -5.09 -21.30 -3.46
C PRO A 488 -4.66 -21.42 -4.92
N ASP A 489 -3.58 -22.15 -5.19
CA ASP A 489 -3.02 -22.31 -6.53
C ASP A 489 -3.79 -23.29 -7.42
N THR A 490 -4.51 -24.25 -6.81
CA THR A 490 -5.21 -25.31 -7.55
C THR A 490 -6.71 -25.07 -7.68
N ALA A 491 -7.26 -24.11 -6.95
CA ALA A 491 -8.66 -23.76 -7.01
C ALA A 491 -9.03 -23.12 -8.35
N LYS A 492 -10.03 -23.67 -9.02
CA LYS A 492 -10.52 -23.17 -10.31
C LYS A 492 -12.02 -22.95 -10.26
N LEU A 493 -12.44 -21.82 -10.77
CA LEU A 493 -13.83 -21.42 -10.84
C LEU A 493 -14.23 -21.21 -12.29
N ASN A 494 -15.09 -22.09 -12.82
CA ASN A 494 -15.50 -22.06 -14.22
C ASN A 494 -17.01 -21.92 -14.34
N ALA A 495 -17.49 -21.12 -15.30
CA ALA A 495 -18.89 -21.08 -15.67
C ALA A 495 -19.28 -22.41 -16.35
N VAL A 496 -20.40 -23.01 -15.92
CA VAL A 496 -20.86 -24.30 -16.45
C VAL A 496 -22.22 -24.19 -17.14
N SER A 497 -23.03 -23.19 -16.79
CA SER A 497 -24.33 -22.96 -17.46
C SER A 497 -24.83 -21.54 -17.26
N SER A 498 -25.84 -21.14 -18.07
CA SER A 498 -26.42 -19.78 -18.06
C SER A 498 -27.93 -19.86 -17.90
N TYR A 499 -28.37 -20.40 -16.76
CA TYR A 499 -29.78 -20.42 -16.38
C TYR A 499 -30.08 -19.43 -15.27
N ASN A 500 -31.26 -18.83 -15.31
CA ASN A 500 -31.71 -17.96 -14.24
C ASN A 500 -32.02 -18.78 -12.98
N PHE A 501 -31.72 -18.18 -11.83
CA PHE A 501 -31.92 -18.77 -10.53
C PHE A 501 -32.72 -17.85 -9.61
N ASN A 502 -33.68 -18.44 -8.90
CA ASN A 502 -34.44 -17.74 -7.87
C ASN A 502 -33.59 -17.57 -6.59
N ILE A 503 -33.02 -16.41 -6.39
CA ILE A 503 -32.13 -16.09 -5.26
C ILE A 503 -32.79 -16.18 -3.88
N LYS A 504 -34.13 -16.34 -3.80
CA LYS A 504 -34.87 -16.50 -2.55
C LYS A 504 -34.93 -17.94 -2.08
N THR A 505 -34.64 -18.91 -2.96
CA THR A 505 -34.60 -20.35 -2.66
C THR A 505 -33.18 -20.89 -2.70
N SER A 506 -32.99 -22.09 -2.16
CA SER A 506 -31.74 -22.83 -2.30
C SER A 506 -31.84 -23.90 -3.36
N PRO A 507 -30.78 -24.26 -4.07
CA PRO A 507 -30.75 -25.46 -4.89
C PRO A 507 -30.89 -26.69 -4.01
N VAL A 508 -31.47 -27.76 -4.55
CA VAL A 508 -31.72 -29.01 -3.84
C VAL A 508 -31.13 -30.18 -4.60
N SER A 509 -30.67 -31.20 -3.87
CA SER A 509 -30.11 -32.40 -4.47
C SER A 509 -31.15 -33.52 -4.53
N LEU A 510 -31.43 -34.03 -5.74
CA LEU A 510 -32.32 -35.16 -5.95
C LEU A 510 -31.58 -36.52 -5.99
N GLY A 511 -30.35 -36.54 -5.45
CA GLY A 511 -29.44 -37.69 -5.49
C GLY A 511 -28.33 -37.50 -6.49
N THR A 512 -28.51 -37.92 -7.72
CA THR A 512 -27.50 -37.75 -8.80
C THR A 512 -27.67 -36.44 -9.57
N THR A 513 -28.78 -35.75 -9.39
CA THR A 513 -29.14 -34.50 -10.08
C THR A 513 -29.34 -33.36 -9.08
N ILE A 514 -29.20 -32.13 -9.55
CA ILE A 514 -29.44 -30.91 -8.78
C ILE A 514 -30.65 -30.20 -9.37
N ALA A 515 -31.53 -29.73 -8.51
CA ALA A 515 -32.70 -28.99 -8.98
C ALA A 515 -32.77 -27.59 -8.33
N PHE A 516 -33.35 -26.65 -9.05
CA PHE A 516 -33.47 -25.26 -8.64
C PHE A 516 -34.69 -24.57 -9.26
N LEU A 517 -35.12 -23.50 -8.66
CA LEU A 517 -36.20 -22.68 -9.15
C LEU A 517 -35.69 -21.46 -9.93
N ASP A 518 -36.44 -21.08 -10.96
CA ASP A 518 -36.37 -19.80 -11.65
C ASP A 518 -37.71 -19.05 -11.52
N ASN A 519 -37.66 -17.75 -11.38
CA ASN A 519 -38.82 -16.85 -11.36
C ASN A 519 -38.99 -16.18 -12.73
N ALA A 520 -39.53 -16.92 -13.70
CA ALA A 520 -39.77 -16.39 -15.03
C ALA A 520 -41.13 -15.70 -15.11
N ASN A 521 -41.16 -14.37 -15.13
CA ASN A 521 -42.32 -13.52 -15.37
C ASN A 521 -43.53 -13.75 -14.44
N LYS A 522 -44.50 -14.58 -14.86
CA LYS A 522 -45.77 -14.82 -14.13
C LYS A 522 -45.77 -16.07 -13.27
N PHE A 523 -44.91 -17.03 -13.54
CA PHE A 523 -44.85 -18.33 -12.89
C PHE A 523 -43.40 -18.73 -12.62
N SER A 524 -43.17 -19.49 -11.55
CA SER A 524 -41.88 -20.12 -11.31
C SER A 524 -41.73 -21.35 -12.21
N ARG A 525 -40.45 -21.68 -12.50
CA ARG A 525 -40.07 -22.90 -13.21
C ARG A 525 -39.16 -23.72 -12.33
N PHE A 526 -39.27 -25.03 -12.43
CA PHE A 526 -38.45 -25.97 -11.71
C PHE A 526 -37.53 -26.71 -12.68
N PHE A 527 -36.25 -26.40 -12.62
CA PHE A 527 -35.22 -26.99 -13.44
C PHE A 527 -34.50 -28.10 -12.70
N GLU A 528 -34.17 -29.14 -13.43
CA GLU A 528 -33.31 -30.22 -12.98
C GLU A 528 -32.09 -30.30 -13.88
N MET A 529 -30.92 -30.33 -13.27
CA MET A 529 -29.60 -30.34 -13.90
C MET A 529 -28.96 -31.70 -13.64
N SER A 530 -28.59 -32.40 -14.69
CA SER A 530 -27.91 -33.69 -14.68
C SER A 530 -26.58 -33.60 -15.41
N ASN A 531 -25.73 -34.62 -15.31
CA ASN A 531 -24.42 -34.70 -15.94
C ASN A 531 -23.52 -33.51 -15.60
N VAL A 532 -23.60 -33.02 -14.36
CA VAL A 532 -22.76 -31.91 -13.90
C VAL A 532 -21.35 -32.40 -13.71
N LEU A 533 -20.47 -32.08 -14.66
CA LEU A 533 -19.08 -32.46 -14.70
C LEU A 533 -18.19 -31.26 -14.38
N ARG A 534 -16.91 -31.52 -14.17
CA ARG A 534 -15.90 -30.44 -13.94
C ARG A 534 -15.75 -29.53 -15.16
N GLN A 535 -15.97 -30.06 -16.36
CA GLN A 535 -15.94 -29.35 -17.64
C GLN A 535 -17.07 -29.88 -18.53
N GLY A 536 -17.70 -28.99 -19.26
CA GLY A 536 -18.80 -29.26 -20.14
C GLY A 536 -20.12 -28.66 -19.65
N GLU A 537 -21.06 -28.50 -20.55
CA GLU A 537 -22.42 -28.02 -20.22
C GLU A 537 -23.25 -29.18 -19.64
N PRO A 538 -23.91 -28.98 -18.48
CA PRO A 538 -24.83 -29.97 -17.94
C PRO A 538 -26.14 -30.02 -18.75
N ASP A 539 -26.79 -31.15 -18.69
CA ASP A 539 -28.14 -31.29 -19.22
C ASP A 539 -29.17 -30.66 -18.27
N VAL A 540 -29.92 -29.69 -18.73
CA VAL A 540 -30.91 -28.99 -17.90
C VAL A 540 -32.30 -29.17 -18.48
N ILE A 541 -33.22 -29.73 -17.67
CA ILE A 541 -34.60 -30.04 -18.07
C ILE A 541 -35.58 -29.24 -17.23
N ASP A 542 -36.53 -28.56 -17.85
CA ASP A 542 -37.66 -27.91 -17.18
C ASP A 542 -38.71 -28.96 -16.80
N GLN A 543 -38.72 -29.40 -15.56
CA GLN A 543 -39.67 -30.37 -15.01
C GLN A 543 -41.08 -29.79 -14.87
N SER A 544 -41.23 -28.48 -14.87
CA SER A 544 -42.52 -27.77 -14.78
C SER A 544 -43.14 -27.44 -16.14
N ALA A 545 -42.48 -27.81 -17.26
CA ALA A 545 -42.96 -27.48 -18.60
C ALA A 545 -44.41 -27.94 -18.88
N VAL A 546 -44.77 -29.12 -18.35
CA VAL A 546 -46.14 -29.67 -18.49
C VAL A 546 -47.19 -28.97 -17.62
N ILE A 547 -46.75 -28.27 -16.57
CA ILE A 547 -47.63 -27.57 -15.62
C ILE A 547 -47.26 -26.08 -15.52
N SER A 548 -46.89 -25.46 -16.62
CA SER A 548 -46.29 -24.14 -16.72
C SER A 548 -47.05 -22.98 -16.04
N ARG A 549 -48.29 -23.21 -15.61
CA ARG A 549 -49.15 -22.24 -14.93
C ARG A 549 -49.51 -22.61 -13.48
N LEU A 550 -48.96 -23.70 -12.95
CA LEU A 550 -49.29 -24.18 -11.60
C LEU A 550 -48.49 -23.43 -10.52
N LEU A 551 -47.17 -23.28 -10.72
CA LEU A 551 -46.27 -22.77 -9.69
C LEU A 551 -46.39 -21.25 -9.55
N SER A 552 -46.69 -20.79 -8.35
CA SER A 552 -46.71 -19.33 -8.03
C SER A 552 -45.39 -18.65 -8.40
N LYS A 553 -45.47 -17.39 -8.81
CA LYS A 553 -44.30 -16.56 -9.18
C LYS A 553 -43.31 -16.37 -8.04
N ASP A 554 -43.81 -16.19 -6.81
CA ASP A 554 -43.01 -15.73 -5.69
C ASP A 554 -42.65 -16.84 -4.70
N LEU A 555 -42.42 -18.05 -5.21
CA LEU A 555 -41.95 -19.17 -4.41
C LEU A 555 -40.62 -18.78 -3.74
N ASN A 556 -40.55 -18.96 -2.43
CA ASN A 556 -39.39 -18.57 -1.62
C ASN A 556 -39.03 -19.58 -0.50
N LEU A 557 -39.79 -20.69 -0.47
CA LEU A 557 -39.54 -21.81 0.43
C LEU A 557 -39.44 -23.08 -0.40
N ILE A 558 -38.43 -23.90 -0.09
CA ILE A 558 -38.21 -25.21 -0.72
C ILE A 558 -37.73 -26.19 0.33
N ALA A 559 -38.22 -27.42 0.29
CA ALA A 559 -37.75 -28.51 1.14
C ALA A 559 -37.76 -29.81 0.34
N GLU A 560 -36.79 -30.67 0.55
CA GLU A 560 -36.61 -31.93 -0.16
C GLU A 560 -36.54 -33.10 0.78
N SER A 561 -37.02 -34.25 0.31
CA SER A 561 -36.73 -35.56 0.89
C SER A 561 -36.27 -36.49 -0.22
N ARG A 562 -35.00 -36.89 -0.15
CA ARG A 562 -34.44 -37.88 -1.09
C ARG A 562 -35.03 -39.26 -0.87
N GLU A 563 -35.23 -39.64 0.40
CA GLU A 563 -35.77 -40.94 0.78
C GLU A 563 -37.19 -41.12 0.27
N ASN A 564 -38.01 -40.08 0.38
CA ASN A 564 -39.38 -40.11 -0.14
C ASN A 564 -39.51 -39.64 -1.60
N SER A 565 -38.38 -39.26 -2.24
CA SER A 565 -38.34 -38.76 -3.62
C SER A 565 -39.34 -37.66 -3.87
N VAL A 566 -39.38 -36.65 -3.01
CA VAL A 566 -40.33 -35.53 -3.09
C VAL A 566 -39.66 -34.19 -2.81
N VAL A 567 -40.11 -33.17 -3.52
CA VAL A 567 -39.71 -31.76 -3.27
C VAL A 567 -40.96 -30.95 -3.01
N PHE A 568 -40.97 -30.15 -1.99
CA PHE A 568 -42.04 -29.23 -1.63
C PHE A 568 -41.62 -27.78 -1.85
N PHE A 569 -42.57 -27.00 -2.35
CA PHE A 569 -42.39 -25.58 -2.60
C PHE A 569 -43.56 -24.82 -1.96
N ALA A 570 -43.26 -23.64 -1.43
CA ALA A 570 -44.30 -22.74 -0.95
C ALA A 570 -43.89 -21.27 -1.11
N GLN A 571 -44.89 -20.43 -1.06
CA GLN A 571 -44.72 -18.99 -0.92
C GLN A 571 -45.05 -18.62 0.53
N LYS A 572 -44.14 -17.92 1.20
CA LYS A 572 -44.42 -17.40 2.55
C LYS A 572 -45.62 -16.45 2.52
N GLY A 573 -46.55 -16.63 3.45
CA GLY A 573 -47.78 -15.84 3.56
C GLY A 573 -48.93 -16.35 2.69
N THR A 574 -48.83 -17.57 2.15
CA THR A 574 -49.93 -18.26 1.46
C THR A 574 -50.23 -19.59 2.15
N SER A 575 -51.35 -20.24 1.82
CA SER A 575 -51.76 -21.52 2.39
C SER A 575 -51.44 -22.73 1.50
N THR A 576 -50.91 -22.52 0.30
CA THR A 576 -50.71 -23.58 -0.70
C THR A 576 -49.29 -24.11 -0.67
N ILE A 577 -49.12 -25.41 -0.56
CA ILE A 577 -47.87 -26.16 -0.76
C ILE A 577 -47.95 -26.87 -2.11
N TYR A 578 -46.98 -26.69 -2.96
CA TYR A 578 -46.80 -27.43 -4.19
C TYR A 578 -45.84 -28.59 -3.94
N GLY A 579 -46.14 -29.77 -4.47
CA GLY A 579 -45.29 -30.95 -4.35
C GLY A 579 -44.91 -31.53 -5.71
N PHE A 580 -43.66 -31.91 -5.84
CA PHE A 580 -43.15 -32.68 -6.97
C PHE A 580 -42.64 -34.01 -6.47
N ARG A 581 -43.28 -35.10 -6.87
CA ARG A 581 -42.86 -36.45 -6.55
C ARG A 581 -42.27 -37.13 -7.78
N TYR A 582 -41.16 -37.79 -7.60
CA TYR A 582 -40.46 -38.49 -8.66
C TYR A 582 -40.03 -39.89 -8.21
N PHE A 583 -39.92 -40.79 -9.16
CA PHE A 583 -39.36 -42.10 -8.93
C PHE A 583 -38.51 -42.50 -10.13
N ALA A 584 -37.28 -42.92 -9.86
CA ALA A 584 -36.31 -43.32 -10.88
C ALA A 584 -35.78 -44.72 -10.58
N THR A 585 -35.57 -45.52 -11.61
CA THR A 585 -34.89 -46.80 -11.53
C THR A 585 -33.70 -46.74 -12.49
N GLY A 586 -32.47 -46.68 -11.94
CA GLY A 586 -31.29 -46.37 -12.72
C GLY A 586 -31.39 -44.99 -13.38
N GLU A 587 -31.11 -44.89 -14.65
CA GLU A 587 -31.18 -43.64 -15.41
C GLU A 587 -32.60 -43.29 -15.87
N ARG A 588 -33.57 -44.18 -15.73
CA ARG A 588 -34.90 -43.97 -16.22
C ARG A 588 -35.86 -43.50 -15.13
N ARG A 589 -36.44 -42.31 -15.33
CA ARG A 589 -37.52 -41.80 -14.48
C ARG A 589 -38.84 -42.44 -14.87
N LEU A 590 -39.45 -43.12 -13.89
CA LEU A 590 -40.69 -43.87 -14.09
C LEU A 590 -41.93 -43.09 -13.63
N LEU A 591 -41.78 -42.19 -12.67
CA LEU A 591 -42.87 -41.38 -12.16
C LEU A 591 -42.43 -39.92 -12.04
N GLN A 592 -43.31 -39.04 -12.47
CA GLN A 592 -43.25 -37.59 -12.25
C GLN A 592 -44.67 -37.11 -11.99
N ALA A 593 -44.93 -36.66 -10.78
CA ALA A 593 -46.28 -36.23 -10.41
C ALA A 593 -46.21 -34.89 -9.67
N TRP A 594 -47.07 -34.00 -10.06
CA TRP A 594 -47.28 -32.73 -9.40
C TRP A 594 -48.58 -32.77 -8.62
N PHE A 595 -48.60 -32.19 -7.40
CA PHE A 595 -49.77 -32.09 -6.55
C PHE A 595 -49.72 -30.82 -5.72
N THR A 596 -50.84 -30.46 -5.13
CA THR A 596 -50.96 -29.32 -4.22
C THR A 596 -51.63 -29.76 -2.92
N TRP A 597 -51.19 -29.17 -1.82
CA TRP A 597 -51.81 -29.27 -0.52
C TRP A 597 -52.24 -27.90 -0.04
N GLU A 598 -53.41 -27.79 0.56
CA GLU A 598 -53.87 -26.60 1.27
C GLU A 598 -53.71 -26.83 2.77
N VAL A 599 -53.04 -25.90 3.43
CA VAL A 599 -52.85 -25.94 4.89
C VAL A 599 -53.65 -24.84 5.56
N VAL A 600 -53.96 -25.03 6.84
CA VAL A 600 -54.67 -24.01 7.61
C VAL A 600 -53.68 -22.94 8.08
N GLY A 601 -53.96 -21.69 7.69
CA GLY A 601 -53.12 -20.54 8.02
C GLY A 601 -52.01 -20.24 7.00
N ASP A 602 -51.34 -19.12 7.16
CA ASP A 602 -50.31 -18.64 6.24
C ASP A 602 -48.96 -19.29 6.53
N ILE A 603 -48.39 -19.96 5.56
CA ILE A 603 -47.09 -20.63 5.67
C ILE A 603 -46.00 -19.60 5.95
N GLN A 604 -45.25 -19.82 7.02
CA GLN A 604 -44.11 -19.02 7.41
C GLN A 604 -42.76 -19.70 7.10
N TYR A 605 -42.74 -21.05 7.26
CA TYR A 605 -41.56 -21.87 7.03
C TYR A 605 -41.94 -23.31 6.77
N LEU A 606 -41.11 -24.05 6.04
CA LEU A 606 -41.24 -25.49 5.87
C LEU A 606 -39.85 -26.14 5.83
N CYS A 607 -39.74 -27.34 6.38
CA CYS A 607 -38.55 -28.16 6.31
C CYS A 607 -38.88 -29.64 6.39
N MET A 608 -38.01 -30.44 5.78
CA MET A 608 -38.08 -31.91 5.91
C MET A 608 -37.16 -32.35 7.06
N LEU A 609 -37.65 -33.23 7.89
CA LEU A 609 -36.88 -33.94 8.89
C LEU A 609 -37.37 -35.38 8.95
N ASP A 610 -36.50 -36.34 8.72
CA ASP A 610 -36.82 -37.75 8.55
C ASP A 610 -37.96 -37.93 7.51
N ASP A 611 -38.96 -38.70 7.84
CA ASP A 611 -40.15 -38.99 6.98
C ASP A 611 -41.28 -37.97 7.17
N ALA A 612 -40.99 -36.75 7.59
CA ALA A 612 -42.02 -35.78 7.83
C ALA A 612 -41.71 -34.39 7.31
N LEU A 613 -42.75 -33.77 6.74
CA LEU A 613 -42.72 -32.34 6.42
C LEU A 613 -43.24 -31.57 7.63
N TYR A 614 -42.40 -30.70 8.15
CA TYR A 614 -42.76 -29.74 9.19
C TYR A 614 -43.10 -28.40 8.54
N VAL A 615 -44.26 -27.89 8.84
CA VAL A 615 -44.77 -26.63 8.31
C VAL A 615 -45.10 -25.71 9.47
N VAL A 616 -44.52 -24.52 9.46
CA VAL A 616 -44.89 -23.45 10.41
C VAL A 616 -45.90 -22.57 9.71
N THR A 617 -47.12 -22.48 10.27
CA THR A 617 -48.19 -21.63 9.75
C THR A 617 -48.58 -20.58 10.77
N ARG A 618 -49.01 -19.41 10.30
CA ARG A 618 -49.56 -18.34 11.09
C ARG A 618 -51.06 -18.32 10.97
N GLY A 619 -51.73 -18.60 12.06
CA GLY A 619 -53.19 -18.62 12.13
C GLY A 619 -53.79 -17.28 12.55
N THR A 620 -55.12 -17.31 12.75
CA THR A 620 -55.87 -16.18 13.28
C THR A 620 -55.32 -15.75 14.67
N GLY A 621 -55.15 -14.46 14.85
CA GLY A 621 -54.53 -13.92 16.08
C GLY A 621 -53.02 -13.86 16.08
N ASN A 622 -52.38 -13.99 14.91
CA ASN A 622 -50.92 -13.83 14.70
C ASN A 622 -50.06 -14.82 15.50
N LYS A 623 -50.61 -16.02 15.79
CA LYS A 623 -49.92 -17.10 16.49
C LYS A 623 -49.37 -18.10 15.48
N ASP A 624 -48.07 -18.38 15.62
CA ASP A 624 -47.39 -19.37 14.80
C ASP A 624 -47.61 -20.78 15.39
N GLN A 625 -47.96 -21.74 14.53
CA GLN A 625 -48.16 -23.14 14.82
C GLN A 625 -47.26 -24.00 13.94
N MET A 626 -46.64 -25.03 14.51
CA MET A 626 -45.86 -26.01 13.79
C MET A 626 -46.69 -27.29 13.64
N VAL A 627 -46.90 -27.71 12.40
CA VAL A 627 -47.64 -28.92 12.06
C VAL A 627 -46.69 -29.91 11.39
N LYS A 628 -46.77 -31.17 11.81
CA LYS A 628 -46.04 -32.30 11.25
C LYS A 628 -46.93 -33.08 10.30
N TYR A 629 -46.53 -33.22 9.06
CA TYR A 629 -47.15 -34.09 8.07
C TYR A 629 -46.27 -35.32 7.84
N SER A 630 -46.71 -36.50 8.29
CA SER A 630 -45.97 -37.74 8.07
C SER A 630 -46.16 -38.18 6.60
N LEU A 631 -45.03 -38.51 5.97
CA LEU A 631 -44.99 -39.00 4.56
C LEU A 631 -44.91 -40.53 4.49
N LYS A 632 -45.21 -41.23 5.58
CA LYS A 632 -45.24 -42.71 5.55
C LYS A 632 -46.14 -43.19 4.42
N LEU A 633 -45.56 -43.95 3.52
CA LEU A 633 -46.22 -44.62 2.41
C LEU A 633 -46.72 -45.99 2.87
#